data_81ffdd3d95295936ea86416a3dbbb837
#
_entry.id   81ffdd3d95295936ea86416a3dbbb837
#
_cell.length_a   1.000
_cell.length_b   1.000
_cell.length_c   1.000
_cell.angle_alpha   90.00
_cell.angle_beta   90.00
_cell.angle_gamma   90.00
#
_symmetry.space_group_name_H-M   'P 1'
#
loop_
_entity.id
_entity.type
_entity.pdbx_description
1 polymer ?
#
loop_
_entity_poly.entity_id
_entity_poly.type
_entity_poly.pdbx_seq_one_letter_code
_entity_poly.pdbx_strand_id
1 'polypeptide(L)'
;MSEATTRPVIVLGYVPGALGDAALAAAVDECGRRGAKLLVINSTRADRTVDVHYAFGPAMERLRTLLEAGGVEHEIRQFTSDQLASDDVVGAAEEVDAELIVIGVRRRSPVGKMLMGSDAQRILLQAECNVLAVKA
;
A
#
# COMPACT_ATOMS: atom_id res chain seq x y z
N MET A 1 -23.08 -19.98 -3.69
CA MET A 1 -22.70 -19.57 -3.57
C MET A 1 -22.19 -18.93 -3.26
N SER A 2 -21.88 -18.96 -3.13
CA SER A 2 -21.35 -18.43 -2.74
C SER A 2 -21.10 -17.57 -2.55
N GLU A 3 -20.92 -17.36 -2.48
CA GLU A 3 -20.77 -16.64 -2.11
C GLU A 3 -20.50 -15.80 -1.65
N ALA A 4 -20.80 -15.85 -2.52
CA ALA A 4 -20.93 -14.62 -1.84
C ALA A 4 -20.05 -14.33 -0.69
N THR A 5 -19.35 -15.15 -0.51
CA THR A 5 -18.44 -15.07 0.60
C THR A 5 -17.16 -14.33 0.26
N THR A 6 -17.21 -13.55 -0.81
CA THR A 6 -16.04 -12.74 -1.17
C THR A 6 -15.84 -11.67 -0.13
N ARG A 7 -14.75 -11.74 0.59
CA ARG A 7 -14.39 -10.73 1.58
C ARG A 7 -13.90 -9.48 0.86
N PRO A 8 -14.16 -8.31 1.42
CA PRO A 8 -13.59 -7.10 0.85
C PRO A 8 -12.07 -7.15 0.87
N VAL A 9 -11.45 -6.45 -0.07
CA VAL A 9 -10.00 -6.37 -0.17
C VAL A 9 -9.58 -4.92 0.01
N ILE A 10 -8.57 -4.70 0.83
CA ILE A 10 -7.91 -3.41 0.98
C ILE A 10 -6.53 -3.53 0.36
N VAL A 11 -6.15 -2.55 -0.44
CA VAL A 11 -4.82 -2.50 -1.06
C VAL A 11 -3.96 -1.51 -0.30
N LEU A 12 -2.76 -1.92 0.07
CA LEU A 12 -1.77 -1.06 0.71
C LEU A 12 -0.64 -0.80 -0.27
N GLY A 13 -0.40 0.46 -0.59
CA GLY A 13 0.81 0.85 -1.30
C GLY A 13 1.92 1.03 -0.28
N TYR A 14 2.87 0.09 -0.25
CA TYR A 14 3.87 0.03 0.81
C TYR A 14 5.26 0.40 0.30
N VAL A 15 5.94 1.23 1.10
CA VAL A 15 7.38 1.47 0.95
C VAL A 15 8.02 1.27 2.33
N PRO A 16 9.26 0.76 2.40
CA PRO A 16 9.93 0.65 3.69
C PRO A 16 10.11 2.02 4.35
N GLY A 17 10.03 2.04 5.68
CA GLY A 17 10.27 3.24 6.48
C GLY A 17 9.02 3.73 7.17
N ALA A 18 9.11 4.91 7.77
CA ALA A 18 8.06 5.44 8.63
C ALA A 18 6.72 5.60 7.93
N LEU A 19 6.74 6.08 6.68
CA LEU A 19 5.49 6.26 5.93
C LEU A 19 4.79 4.92 5.70
N GLY A 20 5.56 3.92 5.27
CA GLY A 20 5.01 2.60 5.01
C GLY A 20 4.53 1.94 6.27
N ASP A 21 5.25 2.07 7.36
CA ASP A 21 4.86 1.47 8.64
C ASP A 21 3.56 2.09 9.15
N ALA A 22 3.41 3.41 9.02
CA ALA A 22 2.18 4.08 9.44
C ALA A 22 1.00 3.65 8.60
N ALA A 23 1.20 3.56 7.28
CA ALA A 23 0.16 3.10 6.37
C ALA A 23 -0.22 1.64 6.65
N LEU A 24 0.77 0.80 6.93
CA LEU A 24 0.54 -0.60 7.25
C LEU A 24 -0.31 -0.74 8.51
N ALA A 25 0.02 0.00 9.57
CA ALA A 25 -0.75 -0.05 10.81
C ALA A 25 -2.20 0.36 10.57
N ALA A 26 -2.42 1.42 9.80
CA ALA A 26 -3.76 1.87 9.48
C ALA A 26 -4.51 0.85 8.62
N ALA A 27 -3.81 0.21 7.66
CA ALA A 27 -4.43 -0.78 6.79
C ALA A 27 -4.86 -2.02 7.59
N VAL A 28 -4.02 -2.48 8.51
CA VAL A 28 -4.35 -3.62 9.38
C VAL A 28 -5.59 -3.29 10.22
N ASP A 29 -5.63 -2.09 10.77
CA ASP A 29 -6.76 -1.64 11.57
C ASP A 29 -8.06 -1.61 10.75
N GLU A 30 -7.99 -1.08 9.52
CA GLU A 30 -9.15 -1.05 8.63
C GLU A 30 -9.61 -2.45 8.25
N CYS A 31 -8.66 -3.36 8.01
CA CYS A 31 -9.01 -4.77 7.72
C CYS A 31 -9.77 -5.39 8.88
N GLY A 32 -9.34 -5.13 10.11
CA GLY A 32 -10.02 -5.63 11.29
C GLY A 32 -11.44 -5.12 11.41
N ARG A 33 -11.64 -3.84 11.14
CA ARG A 33 -12.97 -3.23 11.22
C ARG A 33 -13.92 -3.71 10.13
N ARG A 34 -13.41 -3.99 8.97
CA ARG A 34 -14.22 -4.30 7.78
C ARG A 34 -14.32 -5.79 7.50
N GLY A 35 -13.58 -6.61 8.22
CA GLY A 35 -13.48 -8.02 7.90
C GLY A 35 -12.82 -8.25 6.55
N ALA A 36 -11.87 -7.39 6.18
CA ALA A 36 -11.24 -7.41 4.89
C ALA A 36 -9.91 -8.14 4.92
N LYS A 37 -9.46 -8.59 3.76
CA LYS A 37 -8.09 -9.08 3.61
C LYS A 37 -7.24 -7.99 2.96
N LEU A 38 -5.93 -8.10 3.13
CA LEU A 38 -4.98 -7.06 2.74
C LEU A 38 -4.11 -7.52 1.59
N LEU A 39 -4.05 -6.72 0.54
CA LEU A 39 -3.12 -6.94 -0.55
C LEU A 39 -2.08 -5.83 -0.49
N VAL A 40 -0.83 -6.21 -0.23
CA VAL A 40 0.29 -5.27 -0.11
C VAL A 40 1.01 -5.20 -1.45
N ILE A 41 1.15 -4.00 -1.98
CA ILE A 41 1.83 -3.75 -3.25
C ILE A 41 3.11 -2.97 -2.95
N ASN A 42 4.24 -3.53 -3.40
CA ASN A 42 5.54 -2.89 -3.30
C ASN A 42 6.19 -2.94 -4.66
N SER A 43 6.62 -1.80 -5.18
CA SER A 43 7.07 -1.70 -6.57
C SER A 43 8.41 -1.00 -6.67
N THR A 44 9.16 -1.37 -7.72
CA THR A 44 10.32 -0.61 -8.18
C THR A 44 10.35 -0.65 -9.70
N ARG A 45 11.07 0.27 -10.29
CA ARG A 45 11.24 0.27 -11.74
C ARG A 45 12.34 -0.71 -12.12
N ALA A 46 12.15 -1.37 -13.26
CA ALA A 46 13.07 -2.41 -13.71
C ALA A 46 14.48 -1.88 -14.01
N ASP A 47 14.61 -0.58 -14.29
CA ASP A 47 15.90 0.04 -14.63
C ASP A 47 16.72 0.42 -13.40
N ARG A 48 16.24 0.14 -12.19
CA ARG A 48 16.95 0.46 -10.96
C ARG A 48 17.57 -0.77 -10.35
N THR A 49 18.87 -0.71 -10.10
CA THR A 49 19.58 -1.80 -9.42
C THR A 49 19.41 -1.71 -7.91
N VAL A 50 19.27 -0.48 -7.38
CA VAL A 50 19.01 -0.26 -5.97
C VAL A 50 17.90 0.76 -5.85
N ASP A 51 16.89 0.43 -5.10
CA ASP A 51 15.75 1.30 -4.88
C ASP A 51 15.36 1.25 -3.42
N VAL A 52 15.46 2.39 -2.73
CA VAL A 52 15.12 2.49 -1.30
C VAL A 52 13.64 2.23 -1.05
N HIS A 53 12.81 2.33 -2.08
CA HIS A 53 11.36 2.07 -1.95
C HIS A 53 11.00 0.60 -2.13
N TYR A 54 11.97 -0.23 -2.51
CA TYR A 54 11.71 -1.65 -2.70
C TYR A 54 12.13 -2.42 -1.46
N ALA A 55 11.26 -3.31 -0.99
CA ALA A 55 11.54 -4.07 0.22
C ALA A 55 12.38 -5.29 -0.10
N PHE A 56 13.58 -5.37 0.47
CA PHE A 56 14.46 -6.54 0.35
C PHE A 56 14.84 -7.02 1.75
N GLY A 57 15.28 -8.26 1.84
CA GLY A 57 15.95 -8.81 3.01
C GLY A 57 15.32 -8.36 4.33
N PRO A 58 16.04 -7.61 5.18
CA PRO A 58 15.49 -7.21 6.48
C PRO A 58 14.19 -6.42 6.40
N ALA A 59 14.04 -5.58 5.37
CA ALA A 59 12.80 -4.80 5.19
C ALA A 59 11.62 -5.72 4.89
N MET A 60 11.83 -6.73 4.04
CA MET A 60 10.78 -7.70 3.73
C MET A 60 10.44 -8.55 4.95
N GLU A 61 11.45 -8.98 5.71
CA GLU A 61 11.22 -9.76 6.92
C GLU A 61 10.44 -8.94 7.95
N ARG A 62 10.78 -7.66 8.10
CA ARG A 62 10.05 -6.77 8.99
C ARG A 62 8.59 -6.64 8.56
N LEU A 63 8.36 -6.47 7.25
CA LEU A 63 7.00 -6.37 6.72
C LEU A 63 6.20 -7.62 7.04
N ARG A 64 6.76 -8.80 6.81
CA ARG A 64 6.08 -10.06 7.11
C ARG A 64 5.78 -10.20 8.59
N THR A 65 6.74 -9.83 9.44
CA THR A 65 6.55 -9.89 10.89
C THR A 65 5.40 -9.00 11.34
N LEU A 66 5.34 -7.77 10.81
CA LEU A 66 4.28 -6.84 11.16
C LEU A 66 2.92 -7.33 10.67
N LEU A 67 2.86 -7.92 9.48
CA LEU A 67 1.61 -8.46 8.95
C LEU A 67 1.12 -9.65 9.77
N GLU A 68 2.02 -10.53 10.15
CA GLU A 68 1.67 -11.70 10.98
C GLU A 68 1.21 -11.26 12.36
N ALA A 69 1.88 -10.28 12.95
CA ALA A 69 1.48 -9.75 14.25
C ALA A 69 0.11 -9.09 14.18
N GLY A 70 -0.25 -8.51 13.04
CA GLY A 70 -1.55 -7.88 12.84
C GLY A 70 -2.71 -8.87 12.72
N GLY A 71 -2.40 -10.13 12.44
CA GLY A 71 -3.44 -11.17 12.41
C GLY A 71 -4.43 -11.07 11.27
N VAL A 72 -4.06 -10.38 10.17
CA VAL A 72 -4.95 -10.24 9.02
C VAL A 72 -4.51 -11.17 7.91
N GLU A 73 -5.47 -11.70 7.18
CA GLU A 73 -5.18 -12.44 5.97
C GLU A 73 -4.58 -11.49 4.95
N HIS A 74 -3.45 -11.86 4.36
CA HIS A 74 -2.72 -10.95 3.49
C HIS A 74 -1.99 -11.66 2.37
N GLU A 75 -1.67 -10.89 1.34
CA GLU A 75 -0.82 -11.30 0.24
C GLU A 75 0.11 -10.14 -0.05
N ILE A 76 1.37 -10.42 -0.39
CA ILE A 76 2.35 -9.42 -0.78
C ILE A 76 2.68 -9.64 -2.24
N ARG A 77 2.55 -8.58 -3.05
CA ARG A 77 2.98 -8.61 -4.46
C ARG A 77 4.04 -7.55 -4.67
N GLN A 78 5.15 -7.97 -5.23
CA GLN A 78 6.23 -7.05 -5.59
C GLN A 78 6.32 -6.98 -7.10
N PHE A 79 6.41 -5.75 -7.61
CA PHE A 79 6.50 -5.49 -9.05
C PHE A 79 7.84 -4.88 -9.39
N THR A 80 8.45 -5.39 -10.45
CA THR A 80 9.64 -4.81 -11.06
C THR A 80 9.26 -4.58 -12.51
N SER A 81 8.97 -3.34 -12.88
CA SER A 81 8.46 -3.05 -14.21
C SER A 81 8.84 -1.63 -14.61
N ASP A 82 8.53 -1.27 -15.85
CA ASP A 82 8.72 0.09 -16.34
C ASP A 82 7.58 1.02 -15.91
N GLN A 83 6.54 0.46 -15.33
CA GLN A 83 5.41 1.25 -14.87
C GLN A 83 5.75 2.00 -13.59
N LEU A 84 5.01 3.07 -13.33
CA LEU A 84 5.12 3.80 -12.09
C LEU A 84 4.50 2.98 -10.95
N ALA A 85 5.02 3.16 -9.75
CA ALA A 85 4.47 2.48 -8.58
C ALA A 85 2.99 2.78 -8.40
N SER A 86 2.58 4.02 -8.67
CA SER A 86 1.16 4.39 -8.60
C SER A 86 0.31 3.57 -9.54
N ASP A 87 0.81 3.28 -10.75
CA ASP A 87 0.06 2.47 -11.71
C ASP A 87 -0.09 1.04 -11.21
N ASP A 88 0.94 0.49 -10.58
CA ASP A 88 0.87 -0.85 -10.01
C ASP A 88 -0.18 -0.92 -8.90
N VAL A 89 -0.24 0.09 -8.04
CA VAL A 89 -1.20 0.13 -6.94
C VAL A 89 -2.63 0.26 -7.48
N VAL A 90 -2.84 1.21 -8.39
CA VAL A 90 -4.18 1.44 -8.95
C VAL A 90 -4.63 0.23 -9.76
N GLY A 91 -3.73 -0.35 -10.56
CA GLY A 91 -4.05 -1.52 -11.36
C GLY A 91 -4.41 -2.72 -10.49
N ALA A 92 -3.66 -2.95 -9.41
CA ALA A 92 -3.97 -4.05 -8.49
C ALA A 92 -5.32 -3.83 -7.82
N ALA A 93 -5.61 -2.59 -7.44
CA ALA A 93 -6.89 -2.27 -6.80
C ALA A 93 -8.07 -2.53 -7.75
N GLU A 94 -7.90 -2.20 -9.03
CA GLU A 94 -8.93 -2.48 -10.03
C GLU A 94 -9.11 -3.98 -10.24
N GLU A 95 -8.00 -4.70 -10.30
CA GLU A 95 -8.03 -6.14 -10.52
C GLU A 95 -8.82 -6.88 -9.44
N VAL A 96 -8.66 -6.47 -8.18
CA VAL A 96 -9.30 -7.14 -7.05
C VAL A 96 -10.59 -6.44 -6.61
N ASP A 97 -10.98 -5.39 -7.32
CA ASP A 97 -12.15 -4.59 -6.95
C ASP A 97 -12.04 -4.10 -5.50
N ALA A 98 -10.93 -3.47 -5.20
CA ALA A 98 -10.62 -3.06 -3.83
C ALA A 98 -11.63 -2.07 -3.29
N GLU A 99 -11.94 -2.21 -2.01
CA GLU A 99 -12.84 -1.30 -1.32
C GLU A 99 -12.12 -0.02 -0.89
N LEU A 100 -10.81 -0.12 -0.68
CA LEU A 100 -10.01 0.97 -0.14
C LEU A 100 -8.57 0.79 -0.56
N ILE A 101 -7.89 1.89 -0.88
CA ILE A 101 -6.44 1.93 -1.01
C ILE A 101 -5.89 2.72 0.17
N VAL A 102 -4.85 2.21 0.81
CA VAL A 102 -4.17 2.91 1.92
C VAL A 102 -2.76 3.24 1.48
N ILE A 103 -2.36 4.49 1.67
CA ILE A 103 -1.01 4.97 1.36
C ILE A 103 -0.51 5.85 2.49
N GLY A 104 0.81 5.98 2.62
CA GLY A 104 1.42 6.90 3.57
C GLY A 104 1.78 8.20 2.88
N VAL A 105 1.55 9.30 3.55
CA VAL A 105 1.95 10.63 3.04
C VAL A 105 2.70 11.37 4.14
N ARG A 106 3.59 12.25 3.73
CA ARG A 106 4.35 13.05 4.69
C ARG A 106 3.43 14.04 5.38
N ARG A 107 3.62 14.18 6.68
CA ARG A 107 2.80 15.09 7.45
C ARG A 107 3.05 16.55 7.05
N ARG A 108 4.33 16.95 6.93
CA ARG A 108 4.73 18.29 6.54
C ARG A 108 6.12 18.28 5.95
N SER A 109 6.38 19.25 5.06
CA SER A 109 7.73 19.52 4.61
C SER A 109 8.42 20.46 5.62
N PRO A 110 9.77 20.54 5.61
CA PRO A 110 10.50 21.46 6.48
C PRO A 110 10.14 22.93 6.30
N VAL A 111 9.58 23.30 5.15
CA VAL A 111 9.17 24.69 4.89
C VAL A 111 7.72 24.96 5.27
N GLY A 112 7.07 24.00 5.93
CA GLY A 112 5.70 24.19 6.41
C GLY A 112 4.62 23.97 5.39
N LYS A 113 4.97 23.60 4.17
CA LYS A 113 3.98 23.30 3.14
C LYS A 113 3.69 21.81 3.15
N MET A 114 2.43 21.45 2.90
CA MET A 114 2.10 20.07 2.69
C MET A 114 2.53 19.69 1.28
N LEU A 115 3.51 18.81 1.20
CA LEU A 115 3.97 18.27 -0.07
C LEU A 115 3.55 16.83 -0.16
N MET A 116 2.72 16.53 -1.14
CA MET A 116 2.31 15.19 -1.43
C MET A 116 3.21 14.67 -2.55
N GLY A 117 3.74 13.47 -2.39
CA GLY A 117 4.56 12.86 -3.42
C GLY A 117 3.75 12.62 -4.70
N SER A 118 4.45 12.52 -5.83
CA SER A 118 3.79 12.34 -7.12
C SER A 118 2.98 11.04 -7.18
N ASP A 119 3.47 9.97 -6.57
CA ASP A 119 2.73 8.69 -6.54
C ASP A 119 1.44 8.83 -5.77
N ALA A 120 1.48 9.50 -4.62
CA ALA A 120 0.27 9.72 -3.81
C ALA A 120 -0.75 10.55 -4.59
N GLN A 121 -0.31 11.60 -5.28
CA GLN A 121 -1.20 12.41 -6.10
C GLN A 121 -1.86 11.60 -7.21
N ARG A 122 -1.07 10.78 -7.91
CA ARG A 122 -1.61 9.96 -8.99
C ARG A 122 -2.63 8.95 -8.47
N ILE A 123 -2.33 8.32 -7.34
CA ILE A 123 -3.27 7.36 -6.75
C ILE A 123 -4.58 8.04 -6.39
N LEU A 124 -4.50 9.21 -5.74
CA LEU A 124 -5.70 9.96 -5.35
C LEU A 124 -6.55 10.35 -6.55
N LEU A 125 -5.90 10.70 -7.66
CA LEU A 125 -6.63 11.14 -8.86
C LEU A 125 -7.16 9.99 -9.71
N GLN A 126 -6.47 8.86 -9.71
CA GLN A 126 -6.78 7.76 -10.62
C GLN A 126 -7.58 6.63 -9.99
N ALA A 127 -7.55 6.50 -8.68
CA ALA A 127 -8.25 5.41 -8.01
C ALA A 127 -9.76 5.55 -8.18
N GLU A 128 -10.43 4.42 -8.42
CA GLU A 128 -11.88 4.39 -8.51
C GLU A 128 -12.53 4.11 -7.15
N CYS A 129 -11.75 3.66 -6.19
CA CYS A 129 -12.22 3.44 -4.83
C CYS A 129 -11.71 4.56 -3.92
N ASN A 130 -12.16 4.54 -2.68
CA ASN A 130 -11.69 5.50 -1.69
C ASN A 130 -10.21 5.28 -1.39
N VAL A 131 -9.53 6.35 -1.03
CA VAL A 131 -8.11 6.31 -0.68
C VAL A 131 -7.95 6.92 0.71
N LEU A 132 -7.31 6.17 1.59
CA LEU A 132 -6.95 6.65 2.92
C LEU A 132 -5.48 7.04 2.89
N ALA A 133 -5.21 8.34 3.02
CA ALA A 133 -3.85 8.87 3.06
C ALA A 133 -3.46 9.04 4.52
N VAL A 134 -2.50 8.23 4.98
CA VAL A 134 -2.09 8.18 6.36
C VAL A 134 -0.88 9.09 6.55
N LYS A 135 -1.01 10.08 7.43
CA LYS A 135 0.06 11.03 7.69
C LYS A 135 1.07 10.45 8.67
N ALA A 136 2.32 10.60 8.33
CA ALA A 136 3.40 10.11 9.19
C ALA A 136 4.55 11.10 9.29
#